data_8c02391c14aec67d71265f948fbed2ea
#
_entry.id   8c02391c14aec67d71265f948fbed2ea
#
_cell.length_a   1.000
_cell.length_b   1.000
_cell.length_c   1.000
_cell.angle_alpha   90.00
_cell.angle_beta   90.00
_cell.angle_gamma   90.00
#
_symmetry.space_group_name_H-M   'P 1'
#
loop_
_entity.id
_entity.type
_entity.pdbx_description
1 polymer ?
#
loop_
_entity_poly.entity_id
_entity_poly.type
_entity_poly.pdbx_seq_one_letter_code
_entity_poly.pdbx_strand_id
1 'polypeptide(L)'
;SISTVAPTGTLSMLAQTSSGIEPVFMTDYKRRRKLNTSDTEEKVDFIDDTGDKWQEFTVYHHNLKKWMEVSGEKSIEKSPYYKSTASEIDWEQRVKMQAVVQKYVTHSISSTINLPNDVSVEQVSNIYLESWRKGLKGITVYRDGSRSGVLVSTDENSQEDDLEFKVNH
;
A
#
# COMPACT_ATOMS: atom_id res chain seq x y z
N SER A 1 -3.36 14.18 26.88
CA SER A 1 -4.06 13.70 25.66
C SER A 1 -4.99 12.56 26.02
N ILE A 2 -6.19 12.58 25.47
CA ILE A 2 -7.23 11.57 25.77
C ILE A 2 -7.62 10.74 24.54
N SER A 3 -7.21 11.13 23.35
CA SER A 3 -7.49 10.40 22.11
C SER A 3 -6.33 10.51 21.13
N THR A 4 -6.15 9.45 20.33
CA THR A 4 -5.16 9.36 19.27
C THR A 4 -5.68 8.49 18.14
N VAL A 5 -5.11 8.64 16.94
CA VAL A 5 -5.23 7.68 15.84
C VAL A 5 -3.84 7.10 15.59
N ALA A 6 -3.64 5.88 16.10
CA ALA A 6 -2.39 5.14 15.96
C ALA A 6 -2.33 4.37 14.62
N PRO A 7 -1.14 3.92 14.17
CA PRO A 7 -1.00 3.14 12.93
C PRO A 7 -1.79 1.83 12.90
N THR A 8 -1.86 1.09 13.99
CA THR A 8 -2.65 -0.14 14.18
C THR A 8 -2.44 -1.23 13.11
N GLY A 9 -1.26 -1.35 12.52
CA GLY A 9 -1.00 -2.26 11.38
C GLY A 9 -1.35 -3.73 11.67
N THR A 10 -0.87 -4.30 12.77
CA THR A 10 -1.15 -5.69 13.17
C THR A 10 -2.63 -5.88 13.55
N LEU A 11 -3.20 -4.92 14.28
CA LEU A 11 -4.61 -4.98 14.68
C LEU A 11 -5.56 -4.91 13.48
N SER A 12 -5.23 -4.10 12.47
CA SER A 12 -6.02 -3.98 11.25
C SER A 12 -6.05 -5.27 10.45
N MET A 13 -4.93 -6.00 10.39
CA MET A 13 -4.90 -7.33 9.76
C MET A 13 -5.79 -8.34 10.48
N LEU A 14 -5.76 -8.35 11.81
CA LEU A 14 -6.62 -9.21 12.61
C LEU A 14 -8.11 -8.86 12.45
N ALA A 15 -8.41 -7.55 12.44
CA ALA A 15 -9.77 -7.05 12.30
C ALA A 15 -10.27 -7.00 10.84
N GLN A 16 -9.41 -7.31 9.86
CA GLN A 16 -9.71 -7.25 8.43
C GLN A 16 -10.21 -5.86 7.98
N THR A 17 -9.53 -4.82 8.44
CA THR A 17 -9.82 -3.42 8.07
C THR A 17 -8.54 -2.70 7.62
N SER A 18 -8.66 -1.44 7.18
CA SER A 18 -7.49 -0.58 6.95
C SER A 18 -6.86 -0.10 8.27
N SER A 19 -5.58 0.25 8.25
CA SER A 19 -4.82 0.71 9.40
C SER A 19 -5.17 2.16 9.77
N GLY A 20 -5.56 2.42 11.00
CA GLY A 20 -5.79 3.78 11.50
C GLY A 20 -6.72 4.59 10.60
N ILE A 21 -6.24 5.74 10.10
CA ILE A 21 -6.95 6.60 9.14
C ILE A 21 -6.51 6.38 7.68
N GLU A 22 -5.64 5.40 7.46
CA GLU A 22 -5.03 5.17 6.14
C GLU A 22 -5.99 4.44 5.19
N PRO A 23 -5.98 4.77 3.89
CA PRO A 23 -6.56 3.91 2.87
C PRO A 23 -5.75 2.61 2.77
N VAL A 24 -6.29 1.61 2.10
CA VAL A 24 -5.52 0.41 1.78
C VAL A 24 -4.33 0.76 0.88
N PHE A 25 -3.21 0.11 1.10
CA PHE A 25 -2.02 0.36 0.28
C PHE A 25 -2.18 -0.23 -1.12
N MET A 26 -2.68 -1.46 -1.20
CA MET A 26 -2.99 -2.18 -2.43
C MET A 26 -4.31 -2.93 -2.28
N THR A 27 -5.08 -3.01 -3.36
CA THR A 27 -6.30 -3.83 -3.42
C THR A 27 -6.00 -5.28 -3.70
N ASP A 28 -4.91 -5.55 -4.39
CA ASP A 28 -4.39 -6.88 -4.70
C ASP A 28 -2.87 -6.83 -4.88
N TYR A 29 -2.22 -7.97 -4.69
CA TYR A 29 -0.79 -8.12 -4.90
C TYR A 29 -0.45 -9.56 -5.27
N LYS A 30 0.64 -9.74 -6.00
CA LYS A 30 1.18 -11.07 -6.29
C LYS A 30 2.03 -11.56 -5.13
N ARG A 31 1.73 -12.74 -4.65
CA ARG A 31 2.52 -13.45 -3.65
C ARG A 31 3.24 -14.61 -4.30
N ARG A 32 4.51 -14.75 -3.98
CA ARG A 32 5.35 -15.87 -4.44
C ARG A 32 5.57 -16.85 -3.29
N ARG A 33 5.39 -18.13 -3.60
CA ARG A 33 5.67 -19.23 -2.69
C ARG A 33 6.68 -20.15 -3.33
N LYS A 34 7.79 -20.42 -2.64
CA LYS A 34 8.75 -21.43 -3.05
C LYS A 34 8.11 -22.81 -2.88
N LEU A 35 8.20 -23.65 -3.91
CA LEU A 35 7.72 -25.01 -3.89
C LEU A 35 8.81 -25.93 -3.32
N ASN A 36 8.43 -26.80 -2.39
CA ASN A 36 9.31 -27.83 -1.86
C ASN A 36 9.28 -29.08 -2.75
N THR A 37 10.25 -29.94 -2.59
CA THR A 37 10.33 -31.24 -3.30
C THR A 37 9.13 -32.16 -3.08
N SER A 38 8.35 -31.93 -2.02
CA SER A 38 7.10 -32.63 -1.72
C SER A 38 5.89 -32.13 -2.52
N ASP A 39 5.98 -30.95 -3.13
CA ASP A 39 4.88 -30.27 -3.82
C ASP A 39 4.84 -30.67 -5.32
N THR A 40 4.91 -31.97 -5.61
CA THR A 40 5.07 -32.52 -6.99
C THR A 40 3.88 -32.32 -7.91
N GLU A 41 2.70 -32.08 -7.38
CA GLU A 41 1.47 -31.87 -8.14
C GLU A 41 1.11 -30.39 -8.35
N GLU A 42 1.90 -29.46 -7.78
CA GLU A 42 1.59 -28.04 -7.88
C GLU A 42 2.15 -27.42 -9.14
N LYS A 43 1.39 -26.46 -9.69
CA LYS A 43 1.81 -25.69 -10.88
C LYS A 43 3.05 -24.87 -10.56
N VAL A 44 4.09 -25.00 -11.36
CA VAL A 44 5.28 -24.14 -11.32
C VAL A 44 5.04 -22.96 -12.27
N ASP A 45 5.05 -21.74 -11.74
CA ASP A 45 4.87 -20.54 -12.56
C ASP A 45 6.20 -20.02 -13.10
N PHE A 46 7.30 -20.10 -12.33
CA PHE A 46 8.66 -19.83 -12.80
C PHE A 46 9.73 -20.55 -11.97
N ILE A 47 10.94 -20.59 -12.53
CA ILE A 47 12.13 -21.14 -11.88
C ILE A 47 13.14 -20.00 -11.81
N ASP A 48 13.70 -19.72 -10.63
CA ASP A 48 14.70 -18.69 -10.44
C ASP A 48 16.12 -19.13 -10.89
N ASP A 49 17.06 -18.21 -10.85
CA ASP A 49 18.46 -18.44 -11.28
C ASP A 49 19.18 -19.51 -10.42
N THR A 50 18.67 -19.80 -9.24
CA THR A 50 19.19 -20.85 -8.34
C THR A 50 18.56 -22.21 -8.61
N GLY A 51 17.60 -22.31 -9.52
CA GLY A 51 16.87 -23.52 -9.88
C GLY A 51 15.68 -23.83 -8.95
N ASP A 52 15.32 -22.92 -8.09
CA ASP A 52 14.18 -23.06 -7.21
C ASP A 52 12.87 -22.80 -7.97
N LYS A 53 11.87 -23.63 -7.67
CA LYS A 53 10.54 -23.56 -8.27
C LYS A 53 9.62 -22.71 -7.43
N TRP A 54 8.89 -21.82 -8.09
CA TRP A 54 7.97 -20.86 -7.44
C TRP A 54 6.57 -20.94 -8.03
N GLN A 55 5.61 -20.76 -7.15
CA GLN A 55 4.22 -20.55 -7.50
C GLN A 55 3.84 -19.10 -7.21
N GLU A 56 3.17 -18.46 -8.15
CA GLU A 56 2.68 -17.09 -8.03
C GLU A 56 1.15 -17.08 -7.97
N PHE A 57 0.58 -16.35 -7.02
CA PHE A 57 -0.87 -16.21 -6.91
C PHE A 57 -1.26 -14.80 -6.45
N THR A 58 -2.38 -14.32 -6.97
CA THR A 58 -2.92 -13.02 -6.60
C THR A 58 -3.66 -13.12 -5.27
N VAL A 59 -3.28 -12.26 -4.33
CA VAL A 59 -3.97 -12.10 -3.04
C VAL A 59 -4.77 -10.81 -3.11
N TYR A 60 -6.08 -10.92 -2.97
CA TYR A 60 -6.99 -9.78 -2.93
C TYR A 60 -7.21 -9.30 -1.51
N HIS A 61 -7.38 -7.99 -1.33
CA HIS A 61 -7.91 -7.45 -0.08
C HIS A 61 -9.23 -8.13 0.25
N HIS A 62 -9.40 -8.56 1.50
CA HIS A 62 -10.53 -9.39 1.92
C HIS A 62 -11.90 -8.81 1.57
N ASN A 63 -12.10 -7.50 1.70
CA ASN A 63 -13.35 -6.84 1.34
C ASN A 63 -13.57 -6.80 -0.18
N LEU A 64 -12.52 -6.61 -0.98
CA LEU A 64 -12.61 -6.70 -2.43
C LEU A 64 -12.99 -8.12 -2.85
N LYS A 65 -12.33 -9.13 -2.28
CA LYS A 65 -12.65 -10.54 -2.54
C LYS A 65 -14.11 -10.84 -2.23
N LYS A 66 -14.57 -10.42 -1.06
CA LYS A 66 -15.97 -10.59 -0.64
C LYS A 66 -16.96 -9.88 -1.59
N TRP A 67 -16.61 -8.67 -2.04
CA TRP A 67 -17.42 -7.96 -3.01
C TRP A 67 -17.49 -8.71 -4.35
N MET A 68 -16.38 -9.22 -4.86
CA MET A 68 -16.34 -10.05 -6.07
C MET A 68 -17.20 -11.30 -5.95
N GLU A 69 -17.13 -11.98 -4.80
CA GLU A 69 -17.93 -13.19 -4.53
C GLU A 69 -19.44 -12.90 -4.52
N VAL A 70 -19.86 -11.78 -3.92
CA VAL A 70 -21.27 -11.41 -3.80
C VAL A 70 -21.84 -10.83 -5.09
N SER A 71 -21.06 -9.98 -5.78
CA SER A 71 -21.50 -9.32 -7.02
C SER A 71 -21.39 -10.19 -8.28
N GLY A 72 -20.52 -11.21 -8.25
CA GLY A 72 -20.15 -12.01 -9.42
C GLY A 72 -19.23 -11.27 -10.39
N GLU A 73 -18.86 -10.02 -10.10
CA GLU A 73 -17.96 -9.21 -10.92
C GLU A 73 -16.50 -9.53 -10.60
N LYS A 74 -15.65 -9.52 -11.63
CA LYS A 74 -14.20 -9.77 -11.50
C LYS A 74 -13.37 -8.51 -11.75
N SER A 75 -13.94 -7.49 -12.37
CA SER A 75 -13.23 -6.24 -12.66
C SER A 75 -13.23 -5.33 -11.44
N ILE A 76 -12.03 -4.93 -11.00
CA ILE A 76 -11.85 -3.96 -9.91
C ILE A 76 -12.42 -2.58 -10.27
N GLU A 77 -12.42 -2.22 -11.56
CA GLU A 77 -12.94 -0.92 -12.02
C GLU A 77 -14.42 -0.71 -11.73
N LYS A 78 -15.18 -1.81 -11.62
CA LYS A 78 -16.59 -1.78 -11.25
C LYS A 78 -16.82 -1.84 -9.75
N SER A 79 -15.78 -2.02 -8.96
CA SER A 79 -15.86 -2.14 -7.51
C SER A 79 -15.90 -0.78 -6.82
N PRO A 80 -16.44 -0.70 -5.60
CA PRO A 80 -16.34 0.50 -4.77
C PRO A 80 -14.90 0.79 -4.31
N TYR A 81 -13.95 -0.11 -4.59
CA TYR A 81 -12.53 0.04 -4.25
C TYR A 81 -11.68 0.59 -5.40
N TYR A 82 -12.29 0.86 -6.56
CA TYR A 82 -11.58 1.48 -7.68
C TYR A 82 -11.04 2.85 -7.30
N LYS A 83 -9.78 3.10 -7.55
CA LYS A 83 -9.06 4.34 -7.19
C LYS A 83 -9.12 4.69 -5.69
N SER A 84 -9.12 3.69 -4.82
CA SER A 84 -9.19 3.87 -3.36
C SER A 84 -7.89 3.55 -2.63
N THR A 85 -6.81 3.24 -3.35
CA THR A 85 -5.52 2.93 -2.73
C THR A 85 -4.77 4.18 -2.28
N ALA A 86 -3.77 3.99 -1.43
CA ALA A 86 -2.98 5.08 -0.85
C ALA A 86 -2.24 5.95 -1.90
N SER A 87 -1.89 5.36 -3.05
CA SER A 87 -1.23 6.05 -4.17
C SER A 87 -2.21 6.71 -5.14
N GLU A 88 -3.47 6.27 -5.19
CA GLU A 88 -4.46 6.76 -6.15
C GLU A 88 -5.31 7.91 -5.59
N ILE A 89 -5.51 7.93 -4.26
CA ILE A 89 -6.33 8.98 -3.63
C ILE A 89 -5.58 10.31 -3.64
N ASP A 90 -6.28 11.35 -4.08
CA ASP A 90 -5.77 12.72 -4.11
C ASP A 90 -5.30 13.19 -2.72
N TRP A 91 -4.09 13.69 -2.64
CA TRP A 91 -3.46 14.11 -1.39
C TRP A 91 -4.18 15.27 -0.70
N GLU A 92 -4.77 16.20 -1.45
CA GLU A 92 -5.50 17.33 -0.88
C GLU A 92 -6.77 16.84 -0.15
N GLN A 93 -7.45 15.87 -0.74
CA GLN A 93 -8.64 15.28 -0.10
C GLN A 93 -8.26 14.52 1.17
N ARG A 94 -7.12 13.82 1.16
CA ARG A 94 -6.59 13.16 2.36
C ARG A 94 -6.25 14.15 3.47
N VAL A 95 -5.58 15.25 3.14
CA VAL A 95 -5.27 16.32 4.10
C VAL A 95 -6.56 16.96 4.65
N LYS A 96 -7.55 17.21 3.79
CA LYS A 96 -8.86 17.72 4.23
C LYS A 96 -9.58 16.78 5.19
N MET A 97 -9.62 15.50 4.86
CA MET A 97 -10.23 14.47 5.71
C MET A 97 -9.52 14.37 7.06
N GLN A 98 -8.19 14.31 7.08
CA GLN A 98 -7.41 14.29 8.30
C GLN A 98 -7.65 15.53 9.15
N ALA A 99 -7.77 16.72 8.55
CA ALA A 99 -8.04 17.97 9.25
C ALA A 99 -9.39 17.96 9.96
N VAL A 100 -10.41 17.35 9.35
CA VAL A 100 -11.73 17.19 9.98
C VAL A 100 -11.60 16.28 11.22
N VAL A 101 -10.93 15.16 11.11
CA VAL A 101 -10.74 14.22 12.24
C VAL A 101 -9.85 14.84 13.33
N GLN A 102 -8.82 15.62 12.96
CA GLN A 102 -7.91 16.25 13.91
C GLN A 102 -8.61 17.20 14.90
N LYS A 103 -9.73 17.80 14.51
CA LYS A 103 -10.53 18.65 15.41
C LYS A 103 -11.04 17.90 16.64
N TYR A 104 -11.24 16.60 16.53
CA TYR A 104 -11.80 15.75 17.57
C TYR A 104 -10.75 14.83 18.23
N VAL A 105 -9.51 14.85 17.75
CA VAL A 105 -8.41 14.03 18.26
C VAL A 105 -7.38 14.93 18.93
N THR A 106 -7.13 14.68 20.21
CA THR A 106 -6.23 15.53 21.02
C THR A 106 -4.74 15.32 20.72
N HIS A 107 -4.36 14.14 20.24
CA HIS A 107 -2.99 13.82 19.84
C HIS A 107 -2.78 14.02 18.33
N SER A 108 -1.53 13.93 17.87
CA SER A 108 -1.23 13.83 16.45
C SER A 108 -1.81 12.55 15.85
N ILE A 109 -2.28 12.62 14.62
CA ILE A 109 -2.80 11.48 13.86
C ILE A 109 -1.66 10.88 13.04
N SER A 110 -1.50 9.55 13.08
CA SER A 110 -0.61 8.83 12.17
C SER A 110 -1.24 8.76 10.79
N SER A 111 -0.64 9.46 9.84
CA SER A 111 -1.08 9.48 8.44
C SER A 111 0.10 9.72 7.49
N THR A 112 0.13 8.97 6.39
CA THR A 112 1.18 9.03 5.38
C THR A 112 0.58 9.35 4.02
N ILE A 113 1.09 10.36 3.35
CA ILE A 113 0.78 10.66 1.94
C ILE A 113 1.79 9.91 1.08
N ASN A 114 1.30 9.00 0.26
CA ASN A 114 2.09 8.25 -0.70
C ASN A 114 2.19 9.05 -2.00
N LEU A 115 3.39 9.22 -2.51
CA LEU A 115 3.69 10.03 -3.68
C LEU A 115 4.51 9.21 -4.68
N PRO A 116 4.35 9.46 -5.99
CA PRO A 116 5.14 8.80 -7.01
C PRO A 116 6.62 9.21 -6.93
N ASN A 117 7.48 8.41 -7.58
CA ASN A 117 8.93 8.62 -7.53
C ASN A 117 9.38 9.98 -8.12
N ASP A 118 8.67 10.48 -9.10
CA ASP A 118 8.96 11.74 -9.83
C ASP A 118 8.33 12.98 -9.20
N VAL A 119 7.77 12.87 -7.97
CA VAL A 119 7.18 13.99 -7.26
C VAL A 119 8.17 15.14 -7.07
N SER A 120 7.74 16.39 -7.35
CA SER A 120 8.57 17.58 -7.18
C SER A 120 8.73 17.95 -5.70
N VAL A 121 9.86 18.60 -5.39
CA VAL A 121 10.11 19.17 -4.04
C VAL A 121 9.05 20.21 -3.70
N GLU A 122 8.58 20.97 -4.69
CA GLU A 122 7.53 21.96 -4.52
C GLU A 122 6.21 21.33 -4.07
N GLN A 123 5.83 20.21 -4.67
CA GLN A 123 4.62 19.46 -4.27
C GLN A 123 4.73 18.95 -2.84
N VAL A 124 5.88 18.42 -2.43
CA VAL A 124 6.12 17.99 -1.05
C VAL A 124 6.00 19.17 -0.08
N SER A 125 6.58 20.33 -0.44
CA SER A 125 6.46 21.56 0.34
C SER A 125 5.01 22.00 0.49
N ASN A 126 4.24 21.96 -0.60
CA ASN A 126 2.82 22.33 -0.60
C ASN A 126 1.99 21.41 0.32
N ILE A 127 2.28 20.12 0.34
CA ILE A 127 1.62 19.17 1.26
C ILE A 127 1.84 19.57 2.72
N TYR A 128 3.06 19.88 3.12
CA TYR A 128 3.36 20.31 4.49
C TYR A 128 2.72 21.66 4.82
N LEU A 129 2.77 22.63 3.91
CA LEU A 129 2.16 23.96 4.10
C LEU A 129 0.63 23.86 4.24
N GLU A 130 -0.04 23.11 3.37
CA GLU A 130 -1.49 22.92 3.45
C GLU A 130 -1.89 22.15 4.72
N SER A 131 -1.12 21.15 5.10
CA SER A 131 -1.35 20.41 6.35
C SER A 131 -1.28 21.36 7.56
N TRP A 132 -0.27 22.19 7.62
CA TRP A 132 -0.12 23.20 8.67
C TRP A 132 -1.26 24.22 8.67
N ARG A 133 -1.62 24.79 7.49
CA ARG A 133 -2.73 25.75 7.35
C ARG A 133 -4.07 25.18 7.80
N LYS A 134 -4.26 23.88 7.62
CA LYS A 134 -5.48 23.16 8.04
C LYS A 134 -5.46 22.70 9.49
N GLY A 135 -4.39 23.00 10.24
CA GLY A 135 -4.27 22.71 11.66
C GLY A 135 -3.96 21.24 11.99
N LEU A 136 -3.35 20.51 11.08
CA LEU A 136 -2.85 19.17 11.37
C LEU A 136 -1.68 19.27 12.36
N LYS A 137 -1.60 18.32 13.28
CA LYS A 137 -0.51 18.20 14.26
C LYS A 137 0.67 17.38 13.77
N GLY A 138 0.51 16.67 12.68
CA GLY A 138 1.56 15.90 12.03
C GLY A 138 1.07 15.28 10.73
N ILE A 139 2.01 15.05 9.81
CA ILE A 139 1.82 14.33 8.57
C ILE A 139 3.15 13.73 8.13
N THR A 140 3.12 12.59 7.47
CA THR A 140 4.28 11.93 6.88
C THR A 140 4.11 11.89 5.37
N VAL A 141 5.22 12.01 4.64
CA VAL A 141 5.28 11.82 3.19
C VAL A 141 6.17 10.62 2.90
N TYR A 142 5.70 9.72 2.05
CA TYR A 142 6.47 8.62 1.50
C TYR A 142 6.53 8.75 -0.01
N ARG A 143 7.73 8.78 -0.57
CA ARG A 143 7.98 8.77 -2.01
C ARG A 143 8.35 7.36 -2.45
N ASP A 144 7.71 6.88 -3.51
CA ASP A 144 8.02 5.56 -4.08
C ASP A 144 9.50 5.44 -4.44
N GLY A 145 10.08 4.28 -4.21
CA GLY A 145 11.50 4.02 -4.43
C GLY A 145 12.45 4.64 -3.40
N SER A 146 11.97 5.41 -2.39
CA SER A 146 12.84 5.98 -1.34
C SER A 146 13.35 4.95 -0.33
N ARG A 147 12.76 3.76 -0.31
CA ARG A 147 13.23 2.60 0.49
C ARG A 147 13.16 1.35 -0.37
N SER A 148 14.19 0.53 -0.33
CA SER A 148 14.24 -0.73 -1.08
C SER A 148 13.29 -1.78 -0.49
N GLY A 149 12.47 -2.39 -1.34
CA GLY A 149 12.10 -3.80 -1.24
C GLY A 149 11.05 -4.20 -0.23
N VAL A 150 9.87 -3.54 -0.13
CA VAL A 150 8.84 -4.08 0.77
C VAL A 150 7.60 -4.62 0.02
N LEU A 151 7.18 -4.03 -1.08
CA LEU A 151 6.03 -4.51 -1.89
C LEU A 151 6.26 -4.21 -3.37
N VAL A 152 5.94 -5.17 -4.23
CA VAL A 152 5.99 -5.02 -5.69
C VAL A 152 4.56 -5.02 -6.21
N SER A 153 4.20 -4.00 -7.00
CA SER A 153 2.88 -3.91 -7.63
C SER A 153 2.71 -4.96 -8.73
N THR A 154 1.46 -5.29 -9.05
CA THR A 154 1.10 -6.25 -10.10
C THR A 154 1.16 -5.67 -11.51
N ASP A 155 1.46 -4.39 -11.69
CA ASP A 155 1.52 -3.75 -13.00
C ASP A 155 2.68 -4.33 -13.83
N GLU A 156 2.34 -4.97 -14.92
CA GLU A 156 3.25 -5.70 -15.84
C GLU A 156 4.28 -4.80 -16.58
N ASN A 157 4.37 -3.52 -16.27
CA ASN A 157 5.25 -2.55 -16.91
C ASN A 157 6.45 -2.07 -16.09
N SER A 158 6.70 -2.63 -14.91
CA SER A 158 7.96 -2.37 -14.23
C SER A 158 9.05 -3.26 -14.86
N GLN A 159 9.86 -2.67 -15.76
CA GLN A 159 11.13 -3.23 -16.19
C GLN A 159 11.91 -3.68 -14.95
N GLU A 160 12.42 -4.90 -15.02
CA GLU A 160 13.39 -5.45 -14.08
C GLU A 160 14.59 -4.50 -14.02
N ASP A 161 14.61 -3.63 -13.01
CA ASP A 161 15.86 -3.00 -12.62
C ASP A 161 16.65 -4.06 -11.85
N ASP A 162 17.60 -4.66 -12.57
CA ASP A 162 18.66 -5.51 -12.06
C ASP A 162 19.42 -4.77 -10.94
N LEU A 163 19.02 -5.01 -9.71
CA LEU A 163 19.82 -4.65 -8.55
C LEU A 163 20.92 -5.69 -8.37
N GLU A 164 22.01 -5.54 -9.13
CA GLU A 164 23.28 -6.14 -8.79
C GLU A 164 23.71 -5.70 -7.37
N PHE A 165 23.53 -6.57 -6.42
CA PHE A 165 24.18 -6.45 -5.11
C PHE A 165 25.68 -6.66 -5.28
N LYS A 166 26.45 -5.59 -5.51
CA LYS A 166 27.89 -5.63 -5.32
C LYS A 166 28.20 -5.67 -3.82
N VAL A 167 28.43 -6.86 -3.31
CA VAL A 167 29.09 -7.05 -2.03
C VAL A 167 30.55 -6.67 -2.22
N ASN A 168 30.93 -5.50 -1.74
CA ASN A 168 32.35 -5.17 -1.59
C ASN A 168 32.87 -5.78 -0.29
N HIS A 169 33.88 -6.62 -0.42
CA HIS A 169 34.71 -7.14 0.66
C HIS A 169 35.51 -6.04 1.35
#